data_2d8b139abdf8a59f5741c2fcb39d341d
#
_entry.id   2d8b139abdf8a59f5741c2fcb39d341d
#
_cell.length_a   1.000
_cell.length_b   1.000
_cell.length_c   1.000
_cell.angle_alpha   90.00
_cell.angle_beta   90.00
_cell.angle_gamma   90.00
#
_symmetry.space_group_name_H-M   'P 1'
#
loop_
_entity.id
_entity.type
_entity.pdbx_description
1 polymer ?
#
loop_
_entity_poly.entity_id
_entity_poly.type
_entity_poly.pdbx_seq_one_letter_code
_entity_poly.pdbx_strand_id
1 'polypeptide(L)'
;MNVLLALAFVAFVGAQDATVYVPGNGVSLPQVVKQVKAEYTEEAKQNRIEGKVGLDVVVLADGTIGDVKVAQSLDTVHGLDANAVKAMKQWQFKPGMKDGKPVAVRVHVEMAYTLK
;
A
#
# COMPACT_ATOMS: atom_id res chain seq x y z
N MET A 1 12.10 -39.00 -4.53
CA MET A 1 12.89 -38.31 -5.48
C MET A 1 12.10 -37.40 -6.39
N ASN A 2 11.17 -37.89 -7.08
CA ASN A 2 10.41 -37.06 -8.00
C ASN A 2 9.61 -36.01 -7.33
N VAL A 3 9.28 -36.22 -6.11
CA VAL A 3 8.47 -35.28 -5.35
C VAL A 3 9.12 -33.93 -5.22
N LEU A 4 10.43 -33.95 -5.18
CA LEU A 4 11.17 -32.68 -5.02
C LEU A 4 10.94 -31.74 -6.14
N LEU A 5 10.75 -32.25 -7.32
CA LEU A 5 10.55 -31.44 -8.48
C LEU A 5 9.28 -30.62 -8.38
N ALA A 6 8.26 -31.25 -7.83
CA ALA A 6 6.99 -30.55 -7.69
C ALA A 6 7.11 -29.38 -6.75
N LEU A 7 7.88 -29.54 -5.71
CA LEU A 7 8.07 -28.46 -4.75
C LEU A 7 8.77 -27.27 -5.38
N ALA A 8 9.79 -27.56 -6.14
CA ALA A 8 10.53 -26.50 -6.77
C ALA A 8 9.63 -25.69 -7.69
N PHE A 9 8.73 -26.34 -8.35
CA PHE A 9 7.82 -25.67 -9.25
C PHE A 9 6.90 -24.71 -8.51
N VAL A 10 6.38 -25.13 -7.38
CA VAL A 10 5.47 -24.28 -6.62
C VAL A 10 6.17 -23.00 -6.18
N ALA A 11 7.37 -23.13 -5.72
CA ALA A 11 8.13 -21.97 -5.28
C ALA A 11 8.33 -21.00 -6.44
N PHE A 12 8.51 -21.52 -7.61
CA PHE A 12 8.73 -20.70 -8.77
C PHE A 12 7.50 -19.87 -9.12
N VAL A 13 6.33 -20.44 -8.99
CA VAL A 13 5.10 -19.72 -9.29
C VAL A 13 4.96 -18.46 -8.43
N GLY A 14 5.31 -18.58 -7.18
CA GLY A 14 5.23 -17.43 -6.29
C GLY A 14 6.11 -16.28 -6.75
N ALA A 15 7.23 -16.59 -7.35
CA ALA A 15 8.13 -15.54 -7.79
C ALA A 15 7.57 -14.72 -8.94
N GLN A 16 6.67 -15.29 -9.73
CA GLN A 16 6.09 -14.57 -10.86
C GLN A 16 5.16 -13.47 -10.44
N ASP A 17 4.64 -13.54 -9.21
CA ASP A 17 3.70 -12.55 -8.73
C ASP A 17 4.38 -11.29 -8.23
N ALA A 18 5.71 -11.25 -8.32
CA ALA A 18 6.46 -10.12 -7.80
C ALA A 18 6.47 -8.91 -8.72
N THR A 19 5.99 -9.05 -9.94
CA THR A 19 5.98 -7.93 -10.88
C THR A 19 5.01 -6.85 -10.41
N VAL A 20 5.53 -5.63 -10.30
CA VAL A 20 4.74 -4.47 -9.89
C VAL A 20 4.75 -3.47 -11.04
N TYR A 21 3.57 -3.05 -11.44
CA TYR A 21 3.39 -2.10 -12.53
C TYR A 21 3.12 -0.70 -11.99
N VAL A 22 3.20 0.28 -12.86
CA VAL A 22 2.74 1.63 -12.56
C VAL A 22 1.55 1.92 -13.47
N PRO A 23 0.64 2.82 -13.07
CA PRO A 23 -0.51 3.15 -13.91
C PRO A 23 -0.07 3.73 -15.25
N GLY A 24 -0.85 3.50 -16.28
CA GLY A 24 -0.56 3.97 -17.62
C GLY A 24 -0.08 2.83 -18.50
N ASN A 25 0.02 3.07 -19.82
CA ASN A 25 0.48 2.09 -20.80
C ASN A 25 -0.30 0.78 -20.69
N GLY A 26 -1.62 0.87 -20.60
CA GLY A 26 -2.48 -0.31 -20.55
C GLY A 26 -2.72 -0.84 -19.15
N VAL A 27 -2.17 -0.20 -18.12
CA VAL A 27 -2.40 -0.58 -16.73
C VAL A 27 -3.34 0.44 -16.12
N SER A 28 -4.49 -0.03 -15.59
CA SER A 28 -5.46 0.87 -14.99
C SER A 28 -5.11 1.19 -13.55
N LEU A 29 -5.62 2.32 -13.09
CA LEU A 29 -5.40 2.77 -11.72
C LEU A 29 -6.28 1.98 -10.76
N PRO A 30 -5.74 1.43 -9.67
CA PRO A 30 -6.56 0.81 -8.64
C PRO A 30 -7.54 1.82 -8.04
N GLN A 31 -8.69 1.34 -7.59
CA GLN A 31 -9.73 2.19 -7.02
C GLN A 31 -10.01 1.79 -5.58
N VAL A 32 -10.17 2.78 -4.72
CA VAL A 32 -10.39 2.55 -3.30
C VAL A 32 -11.78 1.94 -3.08
N VAL A 33 -11.82 0.84 -2.33
CA VAL A 33 -13.08 0.21 -1.90
C VAL A 33 -13.31 0.47 -0.42
N LYS A 34 -12.24 0.42 0.37
CA LYS A 34 -12.35 0.63 1.81
C LYS A 34 -11.17 1.48 2.28
N GLN A 35 -11.49 2.56 2.99
CA GLN A 35 -10.48 3.41 3.62
C GLN A 35 -10.49 3.19 5.13
N VAL A 36 -9.33 3.27 5.73
CA VAL A 36 -9.18 3.27 7.19
C VAL A 36 -8.46 4.56 7.56
N LYS A 37 -9.04 5.31 8.47
CA LYS A 37 -8.49 6.58 8.89
C LYS A 37 -7.24 6.36 9.74
N ALA A 38 -6.21 7.14 9.50
CA ALA A 38 -5.00 7.11 10.33
C ALA A 38 -5.30 7.76 11.68
N GLU A 39 -4.81 7.14 12.73
CA GLU A 39 -5.07 7.63 14.09
C GLU A 39 -4.13 8.77 14.47
N TYR A 40 -4.71 9.80 15.06
CA TYR A 40 -3.98 10.92 15.60
C TYR A 40 -3.54 10.56 17.01
N THR A 41 -2.26 10.74 17.34
CA THR A 41 -1.81 10.50 18.71
C THR A 41 -2.07 11.74 19.55
N GLU A 42 -2.22 11.53 20.86
CA GLU A 42 -2.40 12.65 21.78
C GLU A 42 -1.19 13.57 21.79
N GLU A 43 0.00 12.98 21.70
CA GLU A 43 1.23 13.74 21.67
C GLU A 43 1.30 14.66 20.46
N ALA A 44 0.90 14.15 19.31
CA ALA A 44 0.90 14.96 18.10
C ALA A 44 -0.13 16.08 18.19
N LYS A 45 -1.29 15.80 18.78
CA LYS A 45 -2.31 16.82 18.96
C LYS A 45 -1.82 17.94 19.88
N GLN A 46 -1.19 17.56 21.00
CA GLN A 46 -0.67 18.52 21.94
C GLN A 46 0.41 19.39 21.34
N ASN A 47 1.19 18.84 20.44
CA ASN A 47 2.22 19.58 19.74
C ASN A 47 1.70 20.23 18.46
N ARG A 48 0.39 20.13 18.19
CA ARG A 48 -0.32 20.76 17.10
C ARG A 48 0.31 20.43 15.73
N ILE A 49 0.66 19.18 15.55
CA ILE A 49 1.27 18.71 14.31
C ILE A 49 0.17 18.43 13.30
N GLU A 50 0.22 19.10 12.16
CA GLU A 50 -0.72 18.92 11.06
C GLU A 50 0.05 18.81 9.76
N GLY A 51 -0.54 18.16 8.78
CA GLY A 51 0.07 18.03 7.47
C GLY A 51 -0.31 16.73 6.81
N LYS A 52 0.54 16.27 5.93
CA LYS A 52 0.27 15.05 5.16
C LYS A 52 1.45 14.11 5.22
N VAL A 53 1.12 12.82 5.28
CA VAL A 53 2.10 11.75 5.11
C VAL A 53 1.91 11.21 3.69
N GLY A 54 2.97 11.26 2.88
CA GLY A 54 2.93 10.71 1.53
C GLY A 54 3.45 9.29 1.56
N LEU A 55 2.66 8.36 1.01
CA LEU A 55 3.00 6.93 1.02
C LEU A 55 3.06 6.39 -0.41
N ASP A 56 4.10 5.63 -0.70
CA ASP A 56 4.14 4.82 -1.92
C ASP A 56 3.68 3.43 -1.56
N VAL A 57 2.66 2.95 -2.23
CA VAL A 57 1.92 1.76 -1.85
C VAL A 57 1.80 0.82 -3.02
N VAL A 58 1.98 -0.47 -2.79
CA VAL A 58 1.70 -1.48 -3.80
C VAL A 58 0.34 -2.07 -3.50
N VAL A 59 -0.58 -1.90 -4.44
CA VAL A 59 -1.90 -2.56 -4.40
C VAL A 59 -1.74 -3.88 -5.11
N LEU A 60 -1.90 -4.97 -4.40
CA LEU A 60 -1.70 -6.30 -4.94
C LEU A 60 -2.84 -6.70 -5.86
N ALA A 61 -2.62 -7.74 -6.63
CA ALA A 61 -3.60 -8.21 -7.61
C ALA A 61 -4.94 -8.60 -6.99
N ASP A 62 -4.97 -8.94 -5.71
CA ASP A 62 -6.21 -9.25 -5.01
C ASP A 62 -6.86 -8.01 -4.35
N GLY A 63 -6.26 -6.84 -4.52
CA GLY A 63 -6.80 -5.60 -3.95
C GLY A 63 -6.33 -5.28 -2.55
N THR A 64 -5.57 -6.16 -1.93
CA THR A 64 -4.99 -5.88 -0.61
C THR A 64 -3.68 -5.10 -0.77
N ILE A 65 -3.14 -4.64 0.35
CA ILE A 65 -1.96 -3.80 0.34
C ILE A 65 -0.71 -4.63 0.60
N GLY A 66 0.29 -4.46 -0.28
CA GLY A 66 1.60 -5.05 -0.12
C GLY A 66 2.55 -4.07 0.56
N ASP A 67 3.65 -3.72 -0.12
CA ASP A 67 4.63 -2.80 0.44
C ASP A 67 4.06 -1.40 0.62
N VAL A 68 4.41 -0.78 1.74
CA VAL A 68 4.09 0.62 2.02
C VAL A 68 5.39 1.31 2.44
N LYS A 69 5.74 2.38 1.72
CA LYS A 69 6.91 3.18 2.06
C LYS A 69 6.50 4.61 2.30
N VAL A 70 7.09 5.23 3.29
CA VAL A 70 6.90 6.67 3.53
C VAL A 70 7.75 7.42 2.52
N ALA A 71 7.09 8.06 1.57
CA ALA A 71 7.76 8.87 0.55
C ALA A 71 7.94 10.30 1.04
N GLN A 72 7.00 10.79 1.84
CA GLN A 72 7.08 12.12 2.43
C GLN A 72 6.65 12.03 3.88
N SER A 73 7.59 12.26 4.78
CA SER A 73 7.34 12.19 6.21
C SER A 73 6.68 13.46 6.72
N LEU A 74 5.77 13.32 7.66
CA LEU A 74 5.23 14.43 8.41
C LEU A 74 5.86 14.46 9.80
N ASP A 75 5.92 13.31 10.44
CA ASP A 75 6.31 13.25 11.85
C ASP A 75 6.78 11.85 12.21
N THR A 76 8.02 11.73 12.63
CA THR A 76 8.60 10.46 13.07
C THR A 76 8.70 10.34 14.58
N VAL A 77 8.40 11.42 15.32
CA VAL A 77 8.62 11.48 16.76
C VAL A 77 7.36 11.15 17.54
N HIS A 78 6.20 11.56 17.07
CA HIS A 78 4.94 11.43 17.80
C HIS A 78 4.02 10.37 17.21
N GLY A 79 4.52 9.56 16.28
CA GLY A 79 3.82 8.38 15.79
C GLY A 79 2.91 8.57 14.59
N LEU A 80 2.87 9.75 13.97
CA LEU A 80 1.93 9.97 12.87
C LEU A 80 2.30 9.21 11.60
N ASP A 81 3.57 9.21 11.22
CA ASP A 81 3.99 8.44 10.06
C ASP A 81 3.69 6.95 10.26
N ALA A 82 4.01 6.43 11.43
CA ALA A 82 3.78 5.02 11.74
C ALA A 82 2.29 4.66 11.70
N ASN A 83 1.45 5.55 12.24
CA ASN A 83 0.00 5.32 12.22
C ASN A 83 -0.57 5.40 10.81
N ALA A 84 0.00 6.25 9.96
CA ALA A 84 -0.43 6.34 8.56
C ALA A 84 -0.12 5.02 7.84
N VAL A 85 1.07 4.48 8.04
CA VAL A 85 1.44 3.18 7.43
C VAL A 85 0.51 2.09 7.93
N LYS A 86 0.24 2.06 9.23
CA LYS A 86 -0.63 1.05 9.82
C LYS A 86 -2.03 1.11 9.25
N ALA A 87 -2.58 2.31 9.11
CA ALA A 87 -3.91 2.48 8.53
C ALA A 87 -3.93 2.06 7.06
N MET A 88 -2.90 2.46 6.31
CA MET A 88 -2.81 2.14 4.89
C MET A 88 -2.84 0.64 4.64
N LYS A 89 -2.20 -0.13 5.49
CA LYS A 89 -2.17 -1.59 5.33
C LYS A 89 -3.53 -2.25 5.46
N GLN A 90 -4.51 -1.53 5.99
CA GLN A 90 -5.86 -2.05 6.16
C GLN A 90 -6.82 -1.59 5.06
N TRP A 91 -6.37 -0.73 4.15
CA TRP A 91 -7.19 -0.28 3.04
C TRP A 91 -7.41 -1.43 2.07
N GLN A 92 -8.50 -1.34 1.31
CA GLN A 92 -8.82 -2.32 0.28
C GLN A 92 -9.14 -1.59 -1.01
N PHE A 93 -8.69 -2.17 -2.12
CA PHE A 93 -8.85 -1.59 -3.45
C PHE A 93 -9.44 -2.61 -4.40
N LYS A 94 -10.04 -2.09 -5.46
CA LYS A 94 -10.16 -2.85 -6.69
C LYS A 94 -8.79 -2.80 -7.34
N PRO A 95 -8.21 -3.95 -7.72
CA PRO A 95 -6.85 -3.94 -8.25
C PRO A 95 -6.77 -3.28 -9.61
N GLY A 96 -5.59 -2.81 -9.97
CA GLY A 96 -5.33 -2.39 -11.33
C GLY A 96 -5.40 -3.58 -12.26
N MET A 97 -5.67 -3.30 -13.53
CA MET A 97 -5.84 -4.34 -14.55
C MET A 97 -4.88 -4.10 -15.69
N LYS A 98 -4.39 -5.19 -16.27
CA LYS A 98 -3.61 -5.15 -17.48
C LYS A 98 -4.05 -6.32 -18.34
N ASP A 99 -4.44 -6.02 -19.59
CA ASP A 99 -4.93 -7.04 -20.53
C ASP A 99 -6.04 -7.89 -19.92
N GLY A 100 -6.95 -7.26 -19.16
CA GLY A 100 -8.08 -7.94 -18.57
C GLY A 100 -7.76 -8.76 -17.33
N LYS A 101 -6.54 -8.66 -16.81
CA LYS A 101 -6.12 -9.43 -15.63
C LYS A 101 -5.72 -8.49 -14.49
N PRO A 102 -6.06 -8.85 -13.25
CA PRO A 102 -5.61 -8.05 -12.11
C PRO A 102 -4.10 -8.18 -11.93
N VAL A 103 -3.47 -7.06 -11.68
CA VAL A 103 -2.01 -6.99 -11.49
C VAL A 103 -1.69 -6.11 -10.28
N ALA A 104 -0.49 -6.29 -9.74
CA ALA A 104 -0.01 -5.44 -8.67
C ALA A 104 0.43 -4.10 -9.25
N VAL A 105 0.00 -3.00 -8.63
CA VAL A 105 0.27 -1.65 -9.13
C VAL A 105 0.74 -0.76 -7.98
N ARG A 106 1.78 0.02 -8.25
CA ARG A 106 2.28 1.01 -7.28
C ARG A 106 1.55 2.31 -7.47
N VAL A 107 1.03 2.86 -6.37
CA VAL A 107 0.35 4.15 -6.37
C VAL A 107 0.86 5.00 -5.22
N HIS A 108 0.63 6.32 -5.33
CA HIS A 108 0.97 7.26 -4.28
C HIS A 108 -0.31 7.68 -3.57
N VAL A 109 -0.31 7.64 -2.24
CA VAL A 109 -1.46 8.02 -1.43
C VAL A 109 -1.01 9.03 -0.38
N GLU A 110 -1.75 10.11 -0.22
CA GLU A 110 -1.47 11.08 0.83
C GLU A 110 -2.52 10.96 1.92
N MET A 111 -2.08 10.90 3.16
CA MET A 111 -2.97 10.87 4.31
C MET A 111 -2.83 12.15 5.11
N ALA A 112 -3.93 12.86 5.28
CA ALA A 112 -3.93 14.16 5.93
C ALA A 112 -4.26 14.03 7.41
N TYR A 113 -3.53 14.81 8.21
CA TYR A 113 -3.82 15.00 9.63
C TYR A 113 -4.13 16.48 9.83
N THR A 114 -5.34 16.75 10.26
CA THR A 114 -5.77 18.14 10.50
C THR A 114 -6.42 18.26 11.87
N LEU A 115 -6.15 19.39 12.51
CA LEU A 115 -6.76 19.75 13.78
C LEU A 115 -7.88 20.74 13.54
N LYS A 116 -8.85 20.74 14.43
CA LYS A 116 -9.94 21.73 14.34
C LYS A 116 -9.81 22.81 15.38
#